data_d2083f18e057266d36d9d222e969ac9f
#
_entry.id   d2083f18e057266d36d9d222e969ac9f
#
_cell.length_a   1.000
_cell.length_b   1.000
_cell.length_c   1.000
_cell.angle_alpha   90.00
_cell.angle_beta   90.00
_cell.angle_gamma   90.00
#
_symmetry.space_group_name_H-M   'P 1'
#
loop_
_entity.id
_entity.type
_entity.pdbx_description
1 polymer ?
#
loop_
_entity_poly.entity_id
_entity_poly.type
_entity_poly.pdbx_seq_one_letter_code
_entity_poly.pdbx_strand_id
1 'polypeptide(L)'
;MALHPSSIALHDLPAHTLVEAYRSRALSPVEVTHAVLAHIDRWEPHLHATYLLRPEQALEQARASEQRWLQGAPLGALDGVPTTIKENIATQGDPVPLGTAAVALVPA
;
A
#
# COMPACT_ATOMS: atom_id res chain seq x y z
N MET A 1 1.30 -16.51 22.87
CA MET A 1 0.71 -15.20 23.19
C MET A 1 0.34 -14.48 21.92
N ALA A 2 -0.89 -14.07 21.78
CA ALA A 2 -1.31 -13.33 20.61
C ALA A 2 -0.75 -11.91 20.67
N LEU A 3 -0.12 -11.45 19.59
CA LEU A 3 0.39 -10.09 19.51
C LEU A 3 -0.74 -9.14 19.14
N HIS A 4 -0.89 -8.06 19.89
CA HIS A 4 -1.84 -7.01 19.58
C HIS A 4 -1.28 -6.18 18.39
N PRO A 5 -2.11 -5.78 17.40
CA PRO A 5 -1.64 -4.98 16.27
C PRO A 5 -0.84 -3.74 16.67
N SER A 6 -1.19 -3.09 17.78
CA SER A 6 -0.49 -1.89 18.25
C SER A 6 0.92 -2.14 18.78
N SER A 7 1.28 -3.41 19.08
CA SER A 7 2.62 -3.77 19.60
C SER A 7 3.61 -4.12 18.50
N ILE A 8 3.17 -4.16 17.24
CA ILE A 8 4.01 -4.45 16.07
C ILE A 8 3.88 -3.28 15.11
N ALA A 9 4.99 -2.93 14.44
CA ALA A 9 4.96 -1.89 13.41
C ALA A 9 3.95 -2.25 12.32
N LEU A 10 3.11 -1.29 11.91
CA LEU A 10 2.02 -1.57 10.99
C LEU A 10 2.49 -2.11 9.64
N HIS A 11 3.66 -1.65 9.16
CA HIS A 11 4.23 -2.13 7.90
C HIS A 11 4.72 -3.57 7.96
N ASP A 12 4.85 -4.16 9.15
CA ASP A 12 5.28 -5.55 9.35
C ASP A 12 4.11 -6.51 9.54
N LEU A 13 2.89 -6.01 9.61
CA LEU A 13 1.73 -6.88 9.81
C LEU A 13 1.36 -7.62 8.51
N PRO A 14 1.06 -8.93 8.59
CA PRO A 14 0.62 -9.67 7.43
C PRO A 14 -0.78 -9.24 6.97
N ALA A 15 -1.09 -9.52 5.70
CA ALA A 15 -2.34 -9.07 5.08
C ALA A 15 -3.59 -9.55 5.84
N HIS A 16 -3.62 -10.80 6.31
CA HIS A 16 -4.79 -11.32 7.03
C HIS A 16 -5.01 -10.60 8.37
N THR A 17 -3.93 -10.18 9.03
CA THR A 17 -4.01 -9.41 10.28
C THR A 17 -4.54 -8.02 10.00
N LEU A 18 -4.09 -7.38 8.91
CA LEU A 18 -4.58 -6.07 8.51
C LEU A 18 -6.08 -6.10 8.20
N VAL A 19 -6.52 -7.06 7.42
CA VAL A 19 -7.93 -7.20 7.02
C VAL A 19 -8.81 -7.43 8.25
N GLU A 20 -8.39 -8.28 9.17
CA GLU A 20 -9.14 -8.50 10.41
C GLU A 20 -9.21 -7.24 11.27
N ALA A 21 -8.13 -6.47 11.32
CA ALA A 21 -8.10 -5.20 12.03
C ALA A 21 -9.01 -4.15 11.35
N TYR A 22 -9.10 -4.15 10.03
CA TYR A 22 -10.04 -3.27 9.31
C TYR A 22 -11.49 -3.65 9.61
N ARG A 23 -11.77 -4.95 9.62
CA ARG A 23 -13.11 -5.46 9.92
C ARG A 23 -13.55 -5.08 11.32
N SER A 24 -12.68 -5.24 12.31
CA SER A 24 -12.94 -4.91 13.71
C SER A 24 -12.81 -3.43 14.03
N ARG A 25 -12.33 -2.62 13.07
CA ARG A 25 -12.05 -1.18 13.24
C ARG A 25 -10.93 -0.88 14.23
N ALA A 26 -10.06 -1.86 14.48
CA ALA A 26 -8.85 -1.64 15.28
C ALA A 26 -7.82 -0.83 14.53
N LEU A 27 -7.80 -0.93 13.18
CA LEU A 27 -6.95 -0.16 12.28
C LEU A 27 -7.76 0.34 11.09
N SER A 28 -7.27 1.40 10.46
CA SER A 28 -7.80 1.93 9.21
C SER A 28 -6.80 1.71 8.08
N PRO A 29 -7.26 1.46 6.83
CA PRO A 29 -6.38 1.47 5.67
C PRO A 29 -5.56 2.74 5.53
N VAL A 30 -6.09 3.88 5.97
CA VAL A 30 -5.37 5.17 5.95
C VAL A 30 -4.17 5.14 6.89
N GLU A 31 -4.34 4.67 8.13
CA GLU A 31 -3.24 4.54 9.09
C GLU A 31 -2.13 3.63 8.55
N VAL A 32 -2.52 2.50 8.01
CA VAL A 32 -1.57 1.50 7.49
C VAL A 32 -0.84 2.06 6.27
N THR A 33 -1.54 2.75 5.38
CA THR A 33 -0.91 3.35 4.20
C THR A 33 0.08 4.43 4.59
N HIS A 34 -0.24 5.28 5.56
CA HIS A 34 0.71 6.27 6.09
C HIS A 34 1.96 5.58 6.66
N ALA A 35 1.79 4.51 7.43
CA ALA A 35 2.92 3.78 8.01
C ALA A 35 3.81 3.16 6.95
N VAL A 36 3.22 2.57 5.91
CA VAL A 36 3.96 1.97 4.80
C VAL A 36 4.72 3.04 4.01
N LEU A 37 4.07 4.16 3.69
CA LEU A 37 4.71 5.25 2.97
C LEU A 37 5.88 5.86 3.76
N ALA A 38 5.72 6.03 5.07
CA ALA A 38 6.79 6.53 5.94
C ALA A 38 7.97 5.55 5.97
N HIS A 39 7.70 4.26 5.99
CA HIS A 39 8.73 3.24 5.99
C HIS A 39 9.49 3.20 4.65
N ILE A 40 8.78 3.32 3.54
CA ILE A 40 9.41 3.44 2.21
C ILE A 40 10.29 4.69 2.15
N ASP A 41 9.80 5.82 2.61
CA ASP A 41 10.55 7.08 2.62
C ASP A 41 11.86 6.97 3.41
N ARG A 42 11.83 6.23 4.51
CA ARG A 42 13.00 6.00 5.35
C ARG A 42 14.06 5.14 4.66
N TRP A 43 13.66 4.10 3.93
CA TRP A 43 14.57 3.09 3.40
C TRP A 43 14.92 3.26 1.93
N GLU A 44 14.09 3.94 1.13
CA GLU A 44 14.32 4.11 -0.30
C GLU A 44 15.69 4.73 -0.63
N PRO A 45 16.20 5.74 0.12
CA PRO A 45 17.53 6.29 -0.15
C PRO A 45 18.64 5.26 -0.07
N HIS A 46 18.45 4.18 0.66
CA HIS A 46 19.42 3.10 0.85
C HIS A 46 19.19 1.93 -0.09
N LEU A 47 17.94 1.63 -0.42
CA LEU A 47 17.56 0.43 -1.15
C LEU A 47 17.34 0.65 -2.63
N HIS A 48 16.87 1.84 -3.03
CA HIS A 48 16.50 2.15 -4.41
C HIS A 48 15.58 1.06 -5.00
N ALA A 49 14.57 0.67 -4.22
CA ALA A 49 13.69 -0.45 -4.56
C ALA A 49 12.47 -0.03 -5.38
N THR A 50 12.10 1.25 -5.34
CA THR A 50 10.93 1.76 -6.08
C THR A 50 11.38 2.80 -7.10
N TYR A 51 10.78 2.78 -8.29
CA TYR A 51 11.05 3.80 -9.29
C TYR A 51 9.94 4.86 -9.36
N LEU A 52 8.74 4.53 -8.90
CA LEU A 52 7.60 5.41 -8.96
C LEU A 52 6.74 5.24 -7.70
N LEU A 53 6.51 6.33 -6.99
CA LEU A 53 5.59 6.40 -5.86
C LEU A 53 4.56 7.48 -6.13
N ARG A 54 3.30 7.20 -5.76
CA ARG A 54 2.21 8.14 -5.82
C ARG A 54 1.50 8.19 -4.46
N PRO A 55 2.12 8.85 -3.45
CA PRO A 55 1.58 8.84 -2.08
C PRO A 55 0.16 9.39 -1.99
N GLU A 56 -0.13 10.48 -2.71
CA GLU A 56 -1.46 11.09 -2.66
C GLU A 56 -2.53 10.17 -3.22
N GLN A 57 -2.25 9.50 -4.34
CA GLN A 57 -3.18 8.53 -4.92
C GLN A 57 -3.38 7.33 -3.99
N ALA A 58 -2.30 6.83 -3.38
CA ALA A 58 -2.38 5.73 -2.42
C ALA A 58 -3.25 6.09 -1.22
N LEU A 59 -3.10 7.30 -0.68
CA LEU A 59 -3.90 7.78 0.44
C LEU A 59 -5.35 8.00 0.06
N GLU A 60 -5.62 8.49 -1.14
CA GLU A 60 -6.98 8.63 -1.64
C GLU A 60 -7.67 7.27 -1.76
N GLN A 61 -6.99 6.28 -2.31
CA GLN A 61 -7.49 4.90 -2.38
C GLN A 61 -7.70 4.31 -0.99
N ALA A 62 -6.81 4.61 -0.06
CA ALA A 62 -6.94 4.15 1.32
C ALA A 62 -8.17 4.77 2.01
N ARG A 63 -8.44 6.04 1.78
CA ARG A 63 -9.64 6.69 2.31
C ARG A 63 -10.92 6.09 1.75
N ALA A 64 -10.95 5.77 0.47
CA ALA A 64 -12.08 5.09 -0.14
C ALA A 64 -12.29 3.69 0.46
N SER A 65 -11.21 2.96 0.68
CA SER A 65 -11.25 1.65 1.33
C SER A 65 -11.76 1.75 2.76
N GLU A 66 -11.29 2.73 3.52
CA GLU A 66 -11.77 2.97 4.88
C GLU A 66 -13.29 3.14 4.92
N GLN A 67 -13.84 3.92 4.01
CA GLN A 67 -15.29 4.12 3.94
C GLN A 67 -16.02 2.81 3.64
N ARG A 68 -15.49 1.98 2.74
CA ARG A 68 -16.09 0.68 2.43
C ARG A 68 -16.11 -0.23 3.66
N TRP A 69 -15.02 -0.29 4.41
CA TRP A 69 -14.96 -1.09 5.64
C TRP A 69 -15.91 -0.58 6.71
N LEU A 70 -16.02 0.75 6.86
CA LEU A 70 -16.96 1.34 7.82
C LEU A 70 -18.42 1.04 7.47
N GLN A 71 -18.72 0.89 6.18
CA GLN A 71 -20.06 0.54 5.69
C GLN A 71 -20.29 -0.97 5.63
N GLY A 72 -19.30 -1.79 5.98
CA GLY A 72 -19.42 -3.23 5.89
C GLY A 72 -19.44 -3.77 4.46
N ALA A 73 -18.89 -3.02 3.51
CA ALA A 73 -18.96 -3.33 2.07
C ALA A 73 -17.59 -3.32 1.39
N PRO A 74 -16.59 -4.09 1.89
CA PRO A 74 -15.30 -4.17 1.21
C PRO A 74 -15.44 -4.76 -0.19
N LEU A 75 -14.56 -4.36 -1.11
CA LEU A 75 -14.57 -4.86 -2.48
C LEU A 75 -14.10 -6.30 -2.59
N GLY A 76 -13.31 -6.76 -1.63
CA GLY A 76 -12.77 -8.12 -1.63
C GLY A 76 -11.97 -8.39 -0.37
N ALA A 77 -11.36 -9.58 -0.33
CA ALA A 77 -10.65 -10.05 0.86
C ALA A 77 -9.41 -9.22 1.21
N LEU A 78 -8.85 -8.47 0.26
CA LEU A 78 -7.63 -7.69 0.47
C LEU A 78 -7.85 -6.18 0.31
N ASP A 79 -9.10 -5.72 0.35
CA ASP A 79 -9.42 -4.30 0.24
C ASP A 79 -8.66 -3.49 1.30
N GLY A 80 -7.88 -2.51 0.86
CA GLY A 80 -7.11 -1.64 1.75
C GLY A 80 -5.73 -2.17 2.16
N VAL A 81 -5.32 -3.33 1.69
CA VAL A 81 -3.96 -3.83 1.94
C VAL A 81 -3.00 -3.16 0.96
N PRO A 82 -1.98 -2.42 1.44
CA PRO A 82 -0.99 -1.81 0.55
C PRO A 82 -0.18 -2.86 -0.20
N THR A 83 0.11 -2.59 -1.46
CA THR A 83 0.93 -3.48 -2.28
C THR A 83 1.83 -2.68 -3.21
N THR A 84 2.87 -3.32 -3.70
CA THR A 84 3.72 -2.81 -4.77
C THR A 84 3.55 -3.69 -5.99
N ILE A 85 3.79 -3.10 -7.16
CA ILE A 85 3.67 -3.80 -8.43
C ILE A 85 5.04 -3.77 -9.10
N LYS A 86 5.47 -4.93 -9.58
CA LYS A 86 6.76 -5.05 -10.26
C LYS A 86 6.74 -4.20 -11.54
N GLU A 87 7.88 -3.59 -11.86
CA GLU A 87 8.01 -2.62 -12.95
C GLU A 87 7.70 -3.20 -14.34
N ASN A 88 7.76 -4.51 -14.52
CA ASN A 88 7.43 -5.16 -15.79
C ASN A 88 5.94 -5.47 -15.97
N ILE A 89 5.11 -5.10 -15.01
CA ILE A 89 3.66 -5.24 -15.09
C ILE A 89 3.07 -3.89 -15.45
N ALA A 90 2.31 -3.83 -16.55
CA ALA A 90 1.71 -2.59 -17.00
C ALA A 90 0.60 -2.13 -16.04
N THR A 91 0.67 -0.88 -15.63
CA THR A 91 -0.38 -0.20 -14.87
C THR A 91 -0.80 1.05 -15.63
N GLN A 92 -2.09 1.33 -15.63
CA GLN A 92 -2.62 2.45 -16.40
C GLN A 92 -2.00 3.78 -15.99
N GLY A 93 -1.48 4.51 -16.96
CA GLY A 93 -0.89 5.83 -16.74
C GLY A 93 0.56 5.82 -16.29
N ASP A 94 1.14 4.66 -16.03
CA ASP A 94 2.50 4.54 -15.54
C ASP A 94 3.45 3.98 -16.61
N PRO A 95 4.73 4.41 -16.64
CA PRO A 95 5.71 3.84 -17.55
C PRO A 95 6.07 2.41 -17.16
N VAL A 96 6.56 1.63 -18.13
CA VAL A 96 7.03 0.26 -17.94
C VAL A 96 8.52 0.21 -18.34
N PRO A 97 9.44 0.50 -17.40
CA PRO A 97 10.86 0.67 -17.72
C PRO A 97 11.60 -0.62 -18.08
N LEU A 98 11.11 -1.79 -17.69
CA LEU A 98 11.73 -3.09 -17.98
C LEU A 98 13.21 -3.16 -17.55
N GLY A 99 13.52 -2.61 -16.36
CA GLY A 99 14.85 -2.61 -15.79
C GLY A 99 15.81 -1.60 -16.42
N THR A 100 15.32 -0.68 -17.25
CA THR A 100 16.16 0.32 -17.91
C THR A 100 15.95 1.71 -17.30
N ALA A 101 16.99 2.54 -17.34
CA ALA A 101 16.94 3.95 -16.96
C ALA A 101 16.58 4.87 -18.14
N ALA A 102 15.90 4.35 -19.16
CA ALA A 102 15.48 5.14 -20.32
C ALA A 102 14.62 6.33 -19.91
N VAL A 103 14.91 7.50 -20.52
CA VAL A 103 14.34 8.77 -20.09
C VAL A 103 13.00 9.10 -20.72
N ALA A 104 12.62 8.47 -21.82
CA ALA A 104 11.40 8.77 -22.56
C ALA A 104 10.56 7.50 -22.72
N LEU A 105 9.80 7.18 -21.67
CA LEU A 105 8.92 6.01 -21.66
C LEU A 105 7.47 6.46 -21.86
N VAL A 106 6.75 5.74 -22.71
CA VAL A 106 5.31 5.98 -22.90
C VAL A 106 4.54 5.26 -21.81
N PRO A 107 3.68 5.95 -21.05
CA PRO A 107 2.86 5.30 -20.03
C PRO A 107 1.89 4.27 -20.62
N ALA A 108 1.64 3.24 -19.84
CA ALA A 108 0.67 2.22 -20.19
C ALA A 108 -0.77 2.74 -20.16
#